data_24119a40e673ff8eba24c08e35dd0001
#
_entry.id   24119a40e673ff8eba24c08e35dd0001
#
_cell.length_a   1.000
_cell.length_b   1.000
_cell.length_c   1.000
_cell.angle_alpha   90.00
_cell.angle_beta   90.00
_cell.angle_gamma   90.00
#
_symmetry.space_group_name_H-M   'P 1'
#
loop_
_entity.id
_entity.type
_entity.pdbx_description
1 polymer ?
#
loop_
_entity_poly.entity_id
_entity_poly.type
_entity_poly.pdbx_seq_one_letter_code
_entity_poly.pdbx_strand_id
1 'polypeptide(L)'
;MSSCVPTTPTADRPFAFVDVETTGGSASTDRLTEIAIVRYDGHTVSTWQSLINPECRIPGYIESLTGITSQMVANAPTFAQLAEHIQQLLA
;
A
#
# COMPACT_ATOMS: atom_id res chain seq x y z
N MET A 1 9.43 7.27 -1.78
CA MET A 1 8.70 6.08 -2.27
C MET A 1 8.13 6.39 -3.62
N SER A 2 8.29 5.54 -4.53
CA SER A 2 7.81 5.76 -5.89
C SER A 2 6.84 4.67 -6.28
N SER A 3 5.77 5.08 -6.95
CA SER A 3 4.82 4.15 -7.52
C SER A 3 5.46 3.43 -8.72
N CYS A 4 5.11 2.18 -8.88
CA CYS A 4 5.50 1.41 -10.04
C CYS A 4 4.44 1.66 -11.12
N VAL A 5 4.77 2.49 -12.11
CA VAL A 5 3.83 2.79 -13.19
C VAL A 5 4.05 1.78 -14.30
N PRO A 6 3.04 0.99 -14.65
CA PRO A 6 3.19 0.02 -15.72
C PRO A 6 3.31 0.72 -17.06
N THR A 7 4.03 0.10 -17.98
CA THR A 7 3.99 0.49 -19.39
C THR A 7 2.58 0.26 -19.92
N THR A 8 2.26 0.84 -21.06
CA THR A 8 0.91 0.83 -21.64
C THR A 8 0.24 -0.53 -21.54
N PRO A 9 -0.85 -0.66 -20.77
CA PRO A 9 -1.60 -1.91 -20.72
C PRO A 9 -2.39 -2.12 -22.00
N THR A 10 -2.61 -3.38 -22.37
CA THR A 10 -3.56 -3.71 -23.42
C THR A 10 -4.98 -3.48 -22.92
N ALA A 11 -5.85 -2.92 -23.79
CA ALA A 11 -7.17 -2.43 -23.38
C ALA A 11 -8.09 -3.50 -22.78
N ASP A 12 -7.86 -4.79 -23.11
CA ASP A 12 -8.70 -5.91 -22.68
C ASP A 12 -8.04 -6.79 -21.61
N ARG A 13 -6.84 -6.44 -21.16
CA ARG A 13 -6.12 -7.24 -20.19
C ARG A 13 -6.27 -6.70 -18.79
N PRO A 14 -6.78 -7.52 -17.86
CA PRO A 14 -6.81 -7.09 -16.46
C PRO A 14 -5.39 -6.92 -15.91
N PHE A 15 -5.24 -5.92 -15.05
CA PHE A 15 -3.99 -5.70 -14.33
C PHE A 15 -4.29 -5.02 -13.00
N ALA A 16 -3.30 -5.07 -12.12
CA ALA A 16 -3.33 -4.29 -10.89
C ALA A 16 -1.93 -3.76 -10.65
N PHE A 17 -1.84 -2.58 -10.05
CA PHE A 17 -0.57 -2.15 -9.51
C PHE A 17 -0.75 -1.63 -8.08
N VAL A 18 0.33 -1.71 -7.32
CA VAL A 18 0.34 -1.49 -5.89
C VAL A 18 1.36 -0.42 -5.57
N ASP A 19 0.94 0.55 -4.77
CA ASP A 19 1.83 1.57 -4.23
C ASP A 19 1.82 1.46 -2.71
N VAL A 20 3.00 1.54 -2.09
CA VAL A 20 3.11 1.39 -0.64
C VAL A 20 3.97 2.49 -0.05
N GLU A 21 3.69 2.80 1.21
CA GLU A 21 4.59 3.55 2.07
C GLU A 21 5.04 2.64 3.21
N THR A 22 6.25 2.83 3.69
CA THR A 22 6.85 1.96 4.71
C THR A 22 7.51 2.77 5.80
N THR A 23 7.94 2.08 6.87
CA THR A 23 8.69 2.70 7.96
C THR A 23 10.16 2.95 7.61
N GLY A 24 10.62 2.48 6.46
CA GLY A 24 12.01 2.66 6.01
C GLY A 24 12.33 1.80 4.81
N GLY A 25 13.60 1.68 4.46
CA GLY A 25 14.05 1.02 3.24
C GLY A 25 14.46 -0.43 3.36
N SER A 26 14.39 -1.03 4.56
CA SER A 26 14.84 -2.40 4.78
C SER A 26 13.68 -3.38 4.73
N ALA A 27 13.69 -4.27 3.76
CA ALA A 27 12.63 -5.26 3.60
C ALA A 27 12.55 -6.25 4.76
N SER A 28 13.64 -6.44 5.50
CA SER A 28 13.68 -7.40 6.61
C SER A 28 13.17 -6.83 7.93
N THR A 29 13.22 -5.52 8.12
CA THR A 29 12.88 -4.89 9.40
C THR A 29 11.78 -3.85 9.30
N ASP A 30 11.56 -3.29 8.13
CA ASP A 30 10.57 -2.24 7.96
C ASP A 30 9.20 -2.80 7.58
N ARG A 31 8.17 -2.03 7.88
CA ARG A 31 6.78 -2.46 7.75
C ARG A 31 5.98 -1.46 6.96
N LEU A 32 4.89 -1.91 6.37
CA LEU A 32 3.99 -1.06 5.61
C LEU A 32 3.20 -0.14 6.54
N THR A 33 3.02 1.11 6.11
CA THR A 33 2.18 2.11 6.78
C THR A 33 0.97 2.50 5.94
N GLU A 34 1.04 2.29 4.64
CA GLU A 34 -0.07 2.54 3.72
C GLU A 34 0.05 1.64 2.53
N ILE A 35 -1.08 1.23 1.98
CA ILE A 35 -1.14 0.50 0.72
C ILE A 35 -2.27 1.07 -0.14
N ALA A 36 -2.00 1.20 -1.42
CA ALA A 36 -3.00 1.56 -2.42
C ALA A 36 -2.94 0.55 -3.55
N ILE A 37 -4.09 0.08 -3.99
CA ILE A 37 -4.20 -0.88 -5.08
C ILE A 37 -5.15 -0.30 -6.12
N VAL A 38 -4.66 -0.21 -7.35
CA VAL A 38 -5.47 0.16 -8.51
C VAL A 38 -5.66 -1.07 -9.36
N ARG A 39 -6.92 -1.40 -9.65
CA ARG A 39 -7.29 -2.57 -10.44
C ARG A 39 -8.02 -2.16 -11.70
N TYR A 40 -7.67 -2.82 -12.78
CA TYR A 40 -8.42 -2.76 -14.02
C TYR A 40 -8.82 -4.18 -14.36
N ASP A 41 -10.13 -4.43 -14.49
CA ASP A 41 -10.67 -5.78 -14.72
C ASP A 41 -10.93 -6.09 -16.19
N GLY A 42 -10.51 -5.21 -17.09
CA GLY A 42 -10.81 -5.29 -18.51
C GLY A 42 -11.94 -4.34 -18.92
N HIS A 43 -12.67 -3.77 -17.98
CA HIS A 43 -13.82 -2.88 -18.23
C HIS A 43 -13.77 -1.63 -17.37
N THR A 44 -13.56 -1.79 -16.06
CA THR A 44 -13.60 -0.68 -15.10
C THR A 44 -12.33 -0.62 -14.27
N VAL A 45 -12.00 0.60 -13.86
CA VAL A 45 -10.90 0.85 -12.94
C VAL A 45 -11.47 1.06 -11.55
N SER A 46 -10.89 0.39 -10.57
CA SER A 46 -11.23 0.59 -9.16
C SER A 46 -9.99 0.82 -8.34
N THR A 47 -10.12 1.59 -7.28
CA THR A 47 -9.02 1.92 -6.37
C THR A 47 -9.43 1.61 -4.94
N TRP A 48 -8.52 0.98 -4.22
CA TRP A 48 -8.68 0.74 -2.79
C TRP A 48 -7.40 1.16 -2.09
N GLN A 49 -7.52 1.80 -0.94
CA GLN A 49 -6.35 2.18 -0.17
C GLN A 49 -6.66 2.12 1.32
N SER A 50 -5.63 1.90 2.12
CA SER A 50 -5.75 1.86 3.56
C SER A 50 -4.44 2.25 4.22
N LEU A 51 -4.55 3.02 5.31
CA LEU A 51 -3.46 3.11 6.26
C LEU A 51 -3.30 1.75 6.95
N ILE A 52 -2.09 1.44 7.36
CA ILE A 52 -1.76 0.19 8.02
C ILE A 52 -1.03 0.52 9.32
N ASN A 53 -1.46 -0.10 10.42
CA ASN A 53 -0.72 -0.01 11.67
C ASN A 53 0.52 -0.91 11.55
N PRO A 54 1.73 -0.34 11.52
CA PRO A 54 2.95 -1.14 11.37
C PRO A 54 3.34 -1.86 12.65
N GLU A 55 2.62 -1.62 13.76
CA GLU A 55 2.89 -2.21 15.06
C GLU A 55 4.27 -1.82 15.60
N CYS A 56 4.78 -0.69 15.16
CA CYS A 56 6.03 -0.12 15.60
C CYS A 56 5.99 1.38 15.38
N ARG A 57 6.93 2.09 16.01
CA ARG A 57 7.03 3.53 15.85
C ARG A 57 7.59 3.86 14.47
N ILE A 58 7.01 4.85 13.81
CA ILE A 58 7.53 5.37 12.56
C ILE A 58 8.64 6.38 12.89
N PRO A 59 9.85 6.23 12.32
CA PRO A 59 10.91 7.23 12.53
C PRO A 59 10.48 8.61 12.08
N GLY A 60 10.94 9.64 12.82
CA GLY A 60 10.52 11.01 12.53
C GLY A 60 10.84 11.46 11.11
N TYR A 61 11.99 11.04 10.57
CA TYR A 61 12.34 11.44 9.19
C TYR A 61 11.45 10.77 8.15
N ILE A 62 10.95 9.57 8.44
CA ILE A 62 10.00 8.89 7.56
C ILE A 62 8.62 9.56 7.66
N GLU A 63 8.21 9.98 8.87
CA GLU A 63 6.97 10.76 9.02
C GLU A 63 7.01 12.02 8.17
N SER A 64 8.13 12.72 8.17
CA SER A 64 8.30 13.93 7.37
C SER A 64 8.30 13.63 5.87
N LEU A 65 8.89 12.51 5.47
CA LEU A 65 9.00 12.13 4.07
C LEU A 65 7.66 11.69 3.48
N THR A 66 6.90 10.89 4.23
CA THR A 66 5.67 10.28 3.73
C THR A 66 4.41 11.06 4.11
N GLY A 67 4.50 11.90 5.13
CA GLY A 67 3.33 12.57 5.70
C GLY A 67 2.49 11.67 6.61
N ILE A 68 2.91 10.42 6.84
CA ILE A 68 2.19 9.47 7.67
C ILE A 68 2.87 9.40 9.02
N THR A 69 2.12 9.72 10.08
CA THR A 69 2.64 9.75 11.44
C THR A 69 2.24 8.50 12.21
N SER A 70 3.01 8.20 13.28
CA SER A 70 2.66 7.10 14.18
C SER A 70 1.25 7.26 14.76
N GLN A 71 0.84 8.50 15.03
CA GLN A 71 -0.50 8.77 15.54
C GLN A 71 -1.59 8.43 14.51
N MET A 72 -1.36 8.72 13.24
CA MET A 72 -2.33 8.44 12.17
C MET A 72 -2.62 6.96 12.03
N VAL A 73 -1.62 6.11 12.24
CA VAL A 73 -1.75 4.66 12.04
C VAL A 73 -2.05 3.89 13.32
N ALA A 74 -2.12 4.56 14.46
CA ALA A 74 -2.30 3.90 15.75
C ALA A 74 -3.60 3.07 15.82
N ASN A 75 -4.65 3.53 15.16
CA ASN A 75 -5.95 2.86 15.14
C ASN A 75 -6.27 2.23 13.78
N ALA A 76 -5.28 2.20 12.88
CA ALA A 76 -5.45 1.57 11.58
C ALA A 76 -5.37 0.05 11.72
N PRO A 77 -5.94 -0.71 10.76
CA PRO A 77 -5.80 -2.16 10.78
C PRO A 77 -4.35 -2.57 10.53
N THR A 78 -3.97 -3.71 11.08
CA THR A 78 -2.65 -4.28 10.81
C THR A 78 -2.64 -4.93 9.43
N PHE A 79 -1.43 -5.19 8.90
CA PHE A 79 -1.32 -5.91 7.64
C PHE A 79 -2.00 -7.28 7.72
N ALA A 80 -1.81 -7.99 8.83
CA ALA A 80 -2.42 -9.30 9.01
C ALA A 80 -3.95 -9.26 8.90
N GLN A 81 -4.57 -8.19 9.41
CA GLN A 81 -6.02 -8.01 9.32
C GLN A 81 -6.49 -7.72 7.90
N LEU A 82 -5.64 -7.14 7.06
CA LEU A 82 -5.97 -6.79 5.69
C LEU A 82 -5.53 -7.84 4.68
N ALA A 83 -4.72 -8.81 5.08
CA ALA A 83 -4.04 -9.72 4.14
C ALA A 83 -5.01 -10.47 3.24
N GLU A 84 -6.11 -10.98 3.80
CA GLU A 84 -7.08 -11.74 3.00
C GLU A 84 -7.76 -10.85 1.97
N HIS A 85 -8.13 -9.64 2.35
CA HIS A 85 -8.75 -8.68 1.44
C HIS A 85 -7.78 -8.29 0.31
N ILE A 86 -6.52 -8.04 0.66
CA ILE A 86 -5.48 -7.71 -0.31
C ILE A 86 -5.30 -8.87 -1.29
N GLN A 87 -5.26 -10.09 -0.78
CA GLN A 87 -5.12 -11.27 -1.61
C GLN A 87 -6.28 -11.38 -2.61
N GLN A 88 -7.49 -11.14 -2.18
CA GLN A 88 -8.67 -11.15 -3.05
C GLN A 88 -8.59 -10.08 -4.13
N LEU A 89 -8.08 -8.90 -3.79
CA LEU A 89 -7.94 -7.82 -4.75
C LEU A 89 -6.89 -8.13 -5.82
N LEU A 90 -5.87 -8.90 -5.49
CA LEU A 90 -4.76 -9.21 -6.39
C LEU A 90 -4.94 -10.57 -7.10
N ALA A 91 -5.97 -11.31 -6.77
CA ALA A 91 -6.22 -12.61 -7.38
C ALA A 91 -6.71 -12.50 -8.83
#